data_c359d4db09d1420699b7592ab7fcde29
#
_entry.id   c359d4db09d1420699b7592ab7fcde29
#
_cell.length_a   1.000
_cell.length_b   1.000
_cell.length_c   1.000
_cell.angle_alpha   90.00
_cell.angle_beta   90.00
_cell.angle_gamma   90.00
#
_symmetry.space_group_name_H-M   'P 1'
#
loop_
_entity.id
_entity.type
_entity.pdbx_description
1 polymer ?
#
loop_
_entity_poly.entity_id
_entity_poly.type
_entity_poly.pdbx_seq_one_letter_code
_entity_poly.pdbx_strand_id
1 'polypeptide(L)'
;MLSRSGFLLALSFLTATPALAGPSLDQALKLSERTPAFIARDSVRHPLEELQFFGITPTSNVVEIWPAGGYWTQILAPYLHDQGTYTVALGPADIKKQSIAKLQATHPDIYGAVKTTRFDAENLNFAPADSADLVMTFRNMHNWMEAGNAPQMLEAIHKVLKPGGILGIEDHRGNTSTPQDPQAKDGYVRQAYAIQMIEKAGFKLVGSSEINANPRDTAQWPKGIWTLPPTYALGQVDRAKYAAIGEGDNFVLKFQKVGN
;
A
#
# COMPACT_ATOMS: atom_id res chain seq x y z
N MET A 1 -15.04 -36.06 69.85
CA MET A 1 -13.86 -36.00 68.92
C MET A 1 -14.33 -35.66 67.50
N LEU A 2 -14.24 -34.43 67.07
CA LEU A 2 -14.64 -33.94 65.77
C LEU A 2 -13.38 -33.67 64.98
N SER A 3 -13.15 -34.46 63.87
CA SER A 3 -12.06 -34.31 62.91
C SER A 3 -12.40 -33.18 61.96
N ARG A 4 -11.54 -32.14 61.88
CA ARG A 4 -11.60 -31.08 60.90
C ARG A 4 -10.69 -31.46 59.73
N SER A 5 -11.26 -31.88 58.61
CA SER A 5 -10.55 -32.06 57.35
C SER A 5 -10.38 -30.69 56.70
N GLY A 6 -9.15 -30.18 56.62
CA GLY A 6 -8.80 -28.97 55.87
C GLY A 6 -8.67 -29.30 54.38
N PHE A 7 -9.46 -28.61 53.56
CA PHE A 7 -9.32 -28.63 52.08
C PHE A 7 -8.27 -27.57 51.70
N LEU A 8 -7.12 -28.01 51.18
CA LEU A 8 -6.17 -27.13 50.54
C LEU A 8 -6.63 -26.87 49.11
N LEU A 9 -7.05 -25.65 48.81
CA LEU A 9 -7.27 -25.18 47.43
C LEU A 9 -5.91 -24.83 46.82
N ALA A 10 -5.44 -25.65 45.87
CA ALA A 10 -4.26 -25.30 45.06
C ALA A 10 -4.66 -24.30 43.98
N LEU A 11 -4.21 -23.05 44.14
CA LEU A 11 -4.35 -22.01 43.10
C LEU A 11 -3.28 -22.25 42.04
N SER A 12 -3.66 -22.79 40.88
CA SER A 12 -2.78 -22.90 39.71
C SER A 12 -2.70 -21.55 39.04
N PHE A 13 -1.57 -20.85 39.15
CA PHE A 13 -1.27 -19.67 38.35
C PHE A 13 -0.89 -20.15 36.95
N LEU A 14 -1.80 -19.96 35.96
CA LEU A 14 -1.43 -20.01 34.53
C LEU A 14 -0.54 -18.80 34.25
N THR A 15 0.76 -19.01 34.11
CA THR A 15 1.66 -18.01 33.55
C THR A 15 1.39 -17.96 32.04
N ALA A 16 0.67 -16.94 31.59
CA ALA A 16 0.59 -16.63 30.16
C ALA A 16 1.99 -16.22 29.68
N THR A 17 2.64 -17.07 28.89
CA THR A 17 3.83 -16.68 28.14
C THR A 17 3.45 -15.53 27.23
N PRO A 18 4.17 -14.37 27.28
CA PRO A 18 3.93 -13.32 26.32
C PRO A 18 4.16 -13.89 24.90
N ALA A 19 3.16 -13.79 24.03
CA ALA A 19 3.36 -14.06 22.62
C ALA A 19 4.50 -13.17 22.12
N LEU A 20 5.50 -13.75 21.46
CA LEU A 20 6.56 -12.99 20.85
C LEU A 20 5.89 -12.04 19.84
N ALA A 21 6.05 -10.74 20.06
CA ALA A 21 5.54 -9.74 19.13
C ALA A 21 6.29 -9.93 17.80
N GLY A 22 5.55 -9.90 16.68
CA GLY A 22 6.14 -9.93 15.35
C GLY A 22 7.14 -8.78 15.13
N PRO A 23 7.86 -8.79 14.00
CA PRO A 23 8.87 -7.78 13.72
C PRO A 23 8.27 -6.38 13.70
N SER A 24 8.99 -5.38 14.22
CA SER A 24 8.65 -3.97 14.01
C SER A 24 8.80 -3.60 12.52
N LEU A 25 8.25 -2.45 12.08
CA LEU A 25 8.45 -1.97 10.71
C LEU A 25 9.94 -1.84 10.36
N ASP A 26 10.75 -1.33 11.27
CA ASP A 26 12.22 -1.26 11.11
C ASP A 26 12.87 -2.62 10.90
N GLN A 27 12.40 -3.65 11.60
CA GLN A 27 12.90 -5.01 11.43
C GLN A 27 12.43 -5.62 10.12
N ALA A 28 11.16 -5.41 9.74
CA ALA A 28 10.62 -5.87 8.46
C ALA A 28 11.37 -5.25 7.26
N LEU A 29 11.77 -3.98 7.37
CA LEU A 29 12.56 -3.29 6.36
C LEU A 29 13.99 -3.87 6.19
N LYS A 30 14.53 -4.49 7.23
CA LYS A 30 15.91 -5.02 7.27
C LYS A 30 15.99 -6.52 6.99
N LEU A 31 14.87 -7.17 6.66
CA LEU A 31 14.87 -8.59 6.32
C LEU A 31 15.74 -8.88 5.11
N SER A 32 16.60 -9.89 5.22
CA SER A 32 17.55 -10.33 4.18
C SER A 32 16.85 -10.91 2.95
N GLU A 33 15.63 -11.38 3.13
CA GLU A 33 14.77 -11.99 2.10
C GLU A 33 14.16 -10.94 1.15
N ARG A 34 14.26 -9.66 1.49
CA ARG A 34 13.81 -8.59 0.60
C ARG A 34 14.69 -8.50 -0.65
N THR A 35 14.05 -8.32 -1.78
CA THR A 35 14.72 -8.18 -3.08
C THR A 35 15.71 -6.99 -3.07
N PRO A 36 17.02 -7.20 -3.36
CA PRO A 36 18.02 -6.12 -3.30
C PRO A 36 17.67 -4.90 -4.14
N ALA A 37 17.06 -5.09 -5.32
CA ALA A 37 16.60 -3.99 -6.18
C ALA A 37 15.44 -3.19 -5.55
N PHE A 38 14.70 -3.75 -4.61
CA PHE A 38 13.67 -3.04 -3.84
C PHE A 38 14.29 -2.27 -2.68
N ILE A 39 15.21 -2.89 -1.94
CA ILE A 39 15.96 -2.24 -0.86
C ILE A 39 16.69 -0.99 -1.38
N ALA A 40 17.31 -1.07 -2.55
CA ALA A 40 17.99 0.07 -3.18
C ALA A 40 17.07 1.28 -3.45
N ARG A 41 15.75 1.10 -3.43
CA ARG A 41 14.75 2.16 -3.64
C ARG A 41 14.18 2.72 -2.33
N ASP A 42 14.51 2.15 -1.17
CA ASP A 42 13.95 2.60 0.11
C ASP A 42 14.31 4.07 0.40
N SER A 43 15.51 4.50 -0.02
CA SER A 43 15.97 5.89 0.16
C SER A 43 15.21 6.94 -0.68
N VAL A 44 14.40 6.51 -1.64
CA VAL A 44 13.58 7.41 -2.49
C VAL A 44 12.09 7.12 -2.36
N ARG A 45 11.71 6.05 -1.64
CA ARG A 45 10.32 5.67 -1.39
C ARG A 45 9.91 5.79 0.07
N HIS A 46 10.87 6.05 0.96
CA HIS A 46 10.69 6.30 2.39
C HIS A 46 9.62 5.42 3.05
N PRO A 47 9.74 4.07 2.93
CA PRO A 47 8.65 3.16 3.28
C PRO A 47 8.29 3.18 4.77
N LEU A 48 9.25 3.44 5.66
CA LEU A 48 8.98 3.55 7.09
C LEU A 48 8.06 4.75 7.37
N GLU A 49 8.46 5.90 6.88
CA GLU A 49 7.77 7.17 7.12
C GLU A 49 6.38 7.17 6.47
N GLU A 50 6.26 6.58 5.27
CA GLU A 50 4.98 6.50 4.57
C GLU A 50 3.98 5.58 5.28
N LEU A 51 4.40 4.39 5.71
CA LEU A 51 3.56 3.46 6.45
C LEU A 51 3.17 4.02 7.83
N GLN A 52 4.09 4.71 8.51
CA GLN A 52 3.79 5.43 9.77
C GLN A 52 2.80 6.57 9.55
N PHE A 53 2.94 7.32 8.47
CA PHE A 53 1.99 8.38 8.10
C PHE A 53 0.59 7.82 7.87
N PHE A 54 0.43 6.68 7.22
CA PHE A 54 -0.87 6.02 7.06
C PHE A 54 -1.42 5.50 8.39
N GLY A 55 -0.57 5.27 9.39
CA GLY A 55 -0.98 4.84 10.73
C GLY A 55 -1.19 3.34 10.86
N ILE A 56 -0.42 2.54 10.10
CA ILE A 56 -0.46 1.08 10.22
C ILE A 56 -0.02 0.62 11.61
N THR A 57 -0.66 -0.42 12.12
CA THR A 57 -0.28 -1.10 13.36
C THR A 57 -0.10 -2.60 13.11
N PRO A 58 0.62 -3.35 13.99
CA PRO A 58 0.79 -4.81 13.81
C PRO A 58 -0.52 -5.59 13.79
N THR A 59 -1.60 -5.02 14.34
CA THR A 59 -2.92 -5.65 14.44
C THR A 59 -3.89 -5.22 13.34
N SER A 60 -3.45 -4.38 12.41
CA SER A 60 -4.30 -3.84 11.34
C SER A 60 -4.74 -4.92 10.35
N ASN A 61 -6.00 -4.83 9.90
CA ASN A 61 -6.48 -5.54 8.73
C ASN A 61 -6.20 -4.69 7.49
N VAL A 62 -5.22 -5.09 6.70
CA VAL A 62 -4.69 -4.29 5.59
C VAL A 62 -5.00 -4.94 4.26
N VAL A 63 -5.42 -4.13 3.30
CA VAL A 63 -5.50 -4.51 1.88
C VAL A 63 -4.56 -3.63 1.06
N GLU A 64 -3.62 -4.24 0.34
CA GLU A 64 -2.81 -3.58 -0.68
C GLU A 64 -3.44 -3.82 -2.06
N ILE A 65 -3.66 -2.74 -2.81
CA ILE A 65 -4.21 -2.82 -4.15
C ILE A 65 -3.10 -2.76 -5.18
N TRP A 66 -3.10 -3.75 -6.10
CA TRP A 66 -2.17 -3.87 -7.22
C TRP A 66 -0.70 -3.80 -6.80
N PRO A 67 -0.21 -4.83 -6.08
CA PRO A 67 1.13 -4.87 -5.47
C PRO A 67 2.28 -4.87 -6.48
N ALA A 68 1.99 -4.99 -7.78
CA ALA A 68 2.99 -5.07 -8.86
C ALA A 68 4.05 -6.15 -8.62
N GLY A 69 5.31 -5.74 -8.38
CA GLY A 69 6.40 -6.66 -8.08
C GLY A 69 6.46 -7.15 -6.64
N GLY A 70 5.61 -6.61 -5.73
CA GLY A 70 5.59 -6.97 -4.31
C GLY A 70 6.55 -6.16 -3.44
N TYR A 71 6.89 -4.94 -3.83
CA TYR A 71 7.76 -4.06 -3.01
C TYR A 71 7.21 -3.88 -1.59
N TRP A 72 5.95 -3.44 -1.49
CA TRP A 72 5.28 -3.25 -0.22
C TRP A 72 4.92 -4.57 0.45
N THR A 73 4.57 -5.58 -0.33
CA THR A 73 4.29 -6.94 0.17
C THR A 73 5.46 -7.49 0.98
N GLN A 74 6.71 -7.24 0.55
CA GLN A 74 7.91 -7.72 1.26
C GLN A 74 8.16 -7.01 2.59
N ILE A 75 7.46 -5.93 2.88
CA ILE A 75 7.49 -5.20 4.15
C ILE A 75 6.25 -5.54 4.99
N LEU A 76 5.07 -5.49 4.36
CA LEU A 76 3.78 -5.61 5.05
C LEU A 76 3.48 -7.03 5.49
N ALA A 77 3.85 -8.03 4.68
CA ALA A 77 3.58 -9.42 5.03
C ALA A 77 4.27 -9.83 6.34
N PRO A 78 5.59 -9.67 6.52
CA PRO A 78 6.24 -10.02 7.78
C PRO A 78 5.78 -9.13 8.96
N TYR A 79 5.49 -7.85 8.73
CA TYR A 79 5.04 -6.93 9.77
C TYR A 79 3.67 -7.31 10.35
N LEU A 80 2.75 -7.77 9.51
CA LEU A 80 1.38 -8.11 9.89
C LEU A 80 1.18 -9.59 10.25
N HIS A 81 2.22 -10.42 10.05
CA HIS A 81 2.14 -11.88 10.08
C HIS A 81 1.45 -12.44 11.32
N ASP A 82 1.83 -11.96 12.50
CA ASP A 82 1.45 -12.61 13.77
C ASP A 82 0.15 -12.08 14.36
N GLN A 83 -0.22 -10.84 14.11
CA GLN A 83 -1.32 -10.16 14.82
C GLN A 83 -2.33 -9.49 13.89
N GLY A 84 -1.93 -9.15 12.67
CA GLY A 84 -2.77 -8.51 11.67
C GLY A 84 -3.31 -9.46 10.62
N THR A 85 -3.94 -8.90 9.60
CA THR A 85 -4.23 -9.62 8.36
C THR A 85 -3.76 -8.80 7.17
N TYR A 86 -3.18 -9.49 6.20
CA TYR A 86 -2.71 -8.86 4.99
C TYR A 86 -3.30 -9.54 3.76
N THR A 87 -3.99 -8.74 2.96
CA THR A 87 -4.60 -9.18 1.70
C THR A 87 -4.04 -8.34 0.55
N VAL A 88 -3.66 -8.98 -0.52
CA VAL A 88 -3.30 -8.33 -1.79
C VAL A 88 -4.42 -8.49 -2.80
N ALA A 89 -4.95 -7.37 -3.28
CA ALA A 89 -5.98 -7.30 -4.30
C ALA A 89 -5.29 -7.15 -5.67
N LEU A 90 -5.19 -8.26 -6.41
CA LEU A 90 -4.40 -8.39 -7.64
C LEU A 90 -5.11 -7.75 -8.82
N GLY A 91 -4.41 -6.90 -9.55
CA GLY A 91 -4.82 -6.38 -10.85
C GLY A 91 -4.47 -7.33 -11.99
N PRO A 92 -4.92 -7.03 -13.22
CA PRO A 92 -4.64 -7.87 -14.40
C PRO A 92 -3.14 -8.11 -14.65
N ALA A 93 -2.31 -7.09 -14.43
CA ALA A 93 -0.86 -7.21 -14.58
C ALA A 93 -0.22 -8.10 -13.51
N ASP A 94 -0.72 -8.04 -12.27
CA ASP A 94 -0.23 -8.85 -11.14
C ASP A 94 -0.51 -10.33 -11.36
N ILE A 95 -1.74 -10.64 -11.80
CA ILE A 95 -2.16 -12.00 -12.14
C ILE A 95 -1.24 -12.59 -13.21
N LYS A 96 -0.91 -11.79 -14.25
CA LYS A 96 0.01 -12.22 -15.31
C LYS A 96 1.43 -12.44 -14.81
N LYS A 97 1.94 -11.56 -13.97
CA LYS A 97 3.32 -11.62 -13.44
C LYS A 97 3.53 -12.69 -12.37
N GLN A 98 2.48 -13.03 -11.62
CA GLN A 98 2.50 -14.01 -10.52
C GLN A 98 3.56 -13.71 -9.44
N SER A 99 3.91 -12.44 -9.22
CA SER A 99 4.98 -12.05 -8.28
C SER A 99 4.67 -12.51 -6.85
N ILE A 100 3.43 -12.36 -6.40
CA ILE A 100 3.01 -12.76 -5.04
C ILE A 100 3.03 -14.28 -4.89
N ALA A 101 2.52 -15.03 -5.86
CA ALA A 101 2.55 -16.49 -5.84
C ALA A 101 4.00 -17.04 -5.78
N LYS A 102 4.94 -16.38 -6.46
CA LYS A 102 6.37 -16.71 -6.38
C LYS A 102 6.93 -16.46 -4.98
N LEU A 103 6.62 -15.33 -4.36
CA LEU A 103 7.04 -15.04 -2.98
C LEU A 103 6.50 -16.12 -2.02
N GLN A 104 5.22 -16.46 -2.12
CA GLN A 104 4.60 -17.51 -1.30
C GLN A 104 5.25 -18.88 -1.49
N ALA A 105 5.65 -19.21 -2.71
CA ALA A 105 6.30 -20.47 -3.01
C ALA A 105 7.77 -20.53 -2.52
N THR A 106 8.49 -19.41 -2.55
CA THR A 106 9.91 -19.36 -2.17
C THR A 106 10.13 -19.16 -0.67
N HIS A 107 9.24 -18.43 0.00
CA HIS A 107 9.31 -18.13 1.44
C HIS A 107 7.92 -18.29 2.07
N PRO A 108 7.40 -19.54 2.17
CA PRO A 108 6.06 -19.81 2.68
C PRO A 108 5.90 -19.45 4.17
N ASP A 109 6.97 -19.48 4.94
CA ASP A 109 7.06 -19.06 6.33
C ASP A 109 6.79 -17.57 6.52
N ILE A 110 7.15 -16.73 5.54
CA ILE A 110 6.95 -15.27 5.59
C ILE A 110 5.66 -14.86 4.85
N TYR A 111 5.44 -15.42 3.66
CA TYR A 111 4.38 -14.97 2.76
C TYR A 111 3.19 -15.91 2.66
N GLY A 112 3.25 -17.10 3.28
CA GLY A 112 2.17 -18.10 3.18
C GLY A 112 0.83 -17.64 3.73
N ALA A 113 0.84 -16.75 4.72
CA ALA A 113 -0.38 -16.19 5.32
C ALA A 113 -1.00 -15.03 4.51
N VAL A 114 -0.32 -14.53 3.47
CA VAL A 114 -0.82 -13.44 2.60
C VAL A 114 -2.03 -13.95 1.83
N LYS A 115 -3.17 -13.29 2.02
CA LYS A 115 -4.38 -13.58 1.27
C LYS A 115 -4.32 -12.90 -0.09
N THR A 116 -4.81 -13.58 -1.13
CA THR A 116 -4.89 -13.02 -2.47
C THR A 116 -6.34 -12.96 -2.94
N THR A 117 -6.70 -11.88 -3.60
CA THR A 117 -8.00 -11.70 -4.25
C THR A 117 -7.79 -10.97 -5.57
N ARG A 118 -8.84 -10.85 -6.37
CA ARG A 118 -8.81 -10.10 -7.63
C ARG A 118 -9.53 -8.77 -7.45
N PHE A 119 -8.97 -7.69 -8.00
CA PHE A 119 -9.58 -6.37 -8.02
C PHE A 119 -9.32 -5.66 -9.35
N ASP A 120 -10.37 -5.50 -10.13
CA ASP A 120 -10.41 -4.76 -11.39
C ASP A 120 -11.86 -4.35 -11.70
N ALA A 121 -12.11 -3.71 -12.86
CA ALA A 121 -13.43 -3.23 -13.24
C ALA A 121 -14.51 -4.33 -13.30
N GLU A 122 -14.12 -5.58 -13.49
CA GLU A 122 -15.04 -6.73 -13.52
C GLU A 122 -15.22 -7.39 -12.15
N ASN A 123 -14.30 -7.12 -11.21
CA ASN A 123 -14.23 -7.75 -9.89
C ASN A 123 -14.07 -6.69 -8.79
N LEU A 124 -15.14 -5.94 -8.53
CA LEU A 124 -15.16 -4.87 -7.52
C LEU A 124 -15.36 -5.36 -6.08
N ASN A 125 -15.78 -6.63 -5.89
CA ASN A 125 -15.98 -7.25 -4.57
C ASN A 125 -14.72 -8.01 -4.13
N PHE A 126 -13.64 -7.31 -3.84
CA PHE A 126 -12.32 -7.89 -3.54
C PHE A 126 -12.10 -8.24 -2.05
N ALA A 127 -12.95 -7.76 -1.16
CA ALA A 127 -12.98 -8.09 0.26
C ALA A 127 -14.39 -7.87 0.83
N PRO A 128 -14.71 -8.43 2.01
CA PRO A 128 -15.99 -8.16 2.67
C PRO A 128 -16.16 -6.66 2.96
N ALA A 129 -17.40 -6.19 2.95
CA ALA A 129 -17.71 -4.83 3.36
C ALA A 129 -17.28 -4.61 4.83
N ASP A 130 -16.83 -3.37 5.14
CA ASP A 130 -16.45 -2.94 6.48
C ASP A 130 -15.45 -3.87 7.19
N SER A 131 -14.52 -4.47 6.44
CA SER A 131 -13.55 -5.45 6.96
C SER A 131 -12.13 -4.91 7.13
N ALA A 132 -11.72 -3.93 6.33
CA ALA A 132 -10.35 -3.39 6.36
C ALA A 132 -10.25 -2.17 7.28
N ASP A 133 -9.18 -2.11 8.07
CA ASP A 133 -8.79 -0.90 8.81
C ASP A 133 -8.07 0.07 7.89
N LEU A 134 -7.31 -0.46 6.93
CA LEU A 134 -6.46 0.30 6.03
C LEU A 134 -6.46 -0.36 4.63
N VAL A 135 -6.76 0.44 3.62
CA VAL A 135 -6.54 0.09 2.21
C VAL A 135 -5.44 1.00 1.68
N MET A 136 -4.45 0.42 1.02
CA MET A 136 -3.33 1.17 0.46
C MET A 136 -3.17 0.88 -1.04
N THR A 137 -2.77 1.92 -1.77
CA THR A 137 -2.45 1.80 -3.19
C THR A 137 -1.32 2.76 -3.55
N PHE A 138 -0.37 2.28 -4.35
CA PHE A 138 0.85 3.00 -4.64
C PHE A 138 1.06 3.08 -6.16
N ARG A 139 0.86 4.27 -6.71
CA ARG A 139 1.05 4.58 -8.13
C ARG A 139 0.15 3.74 -9.06
N ASN A 140 -1.13 3.69 -8.71
CA ASN A 140 -2.14 2.95 -9.49
C ASN A 140 -3.33 3.82 -9.92
N MET A 141 -3.59 4.95 -9.25
CA MET A 141 -4.76 5.78 -9.55
C MET A 141 -4.75 6.28 -11.01
N HIS A 142 -3.57 6.68 -11.51
CA HIS A 142 -3.43 7.08 -12.92
C HIS A 142 -3.83 5.96 -13.89
N ASN A 143 -3.57 4.69 -13.58
CA ASN A 143 -4.00 3.56 -14.40
C ASN A 143 -5.53 3.39 -14.38
N TRP A 144 -6.18 3.62 -13.24
CA TRP A 144 -7.64 3.60 -13.16
C TRP A 144 -8.27 4.77 -13.92
N MET A 145 -7.62 5.93 -13.93
CA MET A 145 -8.04 7.08 -14.72
C MET A 145 -7.88 6.80 -16.23
N GLU A 146 -6.77 6.20 -16.65
CA GLU A 146 -6.55 5.80 -18.04
C GLU A 146 -7.62 4.82 -18.53
N ALA A 147 -7.99 3.86 -17.68
CA ALA A 147 -9.05 2.89 -17.95
C ALA A 147 -10.47 3.46 -17.83
N GLY A 148 -10.64 4.69 -17.34
CA GLY A 148 -11.94 5.35 -17.13
C GLY A 148 -12.78 4.77 -16.01
N ASN A 149 -12.20 4.01 -15.09
CA ASN A 149 -12.91 3.30 -14.01
C ASN A 149 -12.54 3.76 -12.59
N ALA A 150 -11.76 4.84 -12.43
CA ALA A 150 -11.31 5.32 -11.13
C ALA A 150 -12.46 5.57 -10.11
N PRO A 151 -13.62 6.16 -10.48
CA PRO A 151 -14.72 6.31 -9.55
C PRO A 151 -15.23 4.97 -8.98
N GLN A 152 -15.45 3.96 -9.83
CA GLN A 152 -15.95 2.65 -9.41
C GLN A 152 -14.93 1.92 -8.51
N MET A 153 -13.63 2.06 -8.80
CA MET A 153 -12.57 1.51 -7.97
C MET A 153 -12.57 2.16 -6.57
N LEU A 154 -12.72 3.48 -6.50
CA LEU A 154 -12.79 4.22 -5.23
C LEU A 154 -14.04 3.89 -4.42
N GLU A 155 -15.21 3.74 -5.05
CA GLU A 155 -16.45 3.30 -4.40
C GLU A 155 -16.31 1.89 -3.82
N ALA A 156 -15.68 0.97 -4.55
CA ALA A 156 -15.42 -0.38 -4.06
C ALA A 156 -14.46 -0.39 -2.86
N ILE A 157 -13.43 0.47 -2.87
CA ILE A 157 -12.52 0.67 -1.73
C ILE A 157 -13.28 1.21 -0.53
N HIS A 158 -14.16 2.21 -0.74
CA HIS A 158 -14.99 2.77 0.32
C HIS A 158 -15.85 1.71 0.99
N LYS A 159 -16.48 0.81 0.22
CA LYS A 159 -17.29 -0.29 0.73
C LYS A 159 -16.51 -1.26 1.62
N VAL A 160 -15.25 -1.55 1.28
CA VAL A 160 -14.40 -2.51 2.01
C VAL A 160 -13.86 -1.94 3.32
N LEU A 161 -13.58 -0.64 3.38
CA LEU A 161 -13.08 0.01 4.58
C LEU A 161 -14.15 0.05 5.68
N LYS A 162 -13.74 -0.21 6.92
CA LYS A 162 -14.57 0.04 8.12
C LYS A 162 -14.98 1.50 8.21
N PRO A 163 -16.08 1.85 8.90
CA PRO A 163 -16.36 3.23 9.26
C PRO A 163 -15.15 3.87 9.96
N GLY A 164 -14.69 5.01 9.46
CA GLY A 164 -13.46 5.65 9.94
C GLY A 164 -12.14 5.01 9.48
N GLY A 165 -12.20 3.94 8.70
CA GLY A 165 -11.03 3.29 8.11
C GLY A 165 -10.27 4.22 7.14
N ILE A 166 -9.02 3.89 6.88
CA ILE A 166 -8.08 4.76 6.17
C ILE A 166 -7.82 4.24 4.74
N LEU A 167 -7.88 5.14 3.78
CA LEU A 167 -7.28 4.98 2.45
C LEU A 167 -5.96 5.74 2.41
N GLY A 168 -4.84 5.00 2.28
CA GLY A 168 -3.52 5.54 1.97
C GLY A 168 -3.27 5.48 0.47
N ILE A 169 -2.91 6.61 -0.14
CA ILE A 169 -2.65 6.67 -1.58
C ILE A 169 -1.39 7.47 -1.89
N GLU A 170 -0.50 6.87 -2.66
CA GLU A 170 0.63 7.52 -3.32
C GLU A 170 0.39 7.51 -4.83
N ASP A 171 0.58 8.65 -5.52
CA ASP A 171 0.66 8.65 -6.99
C ASP A 171 1.53 9.80 -7.51
N HIS A 172 1.86 9.75 -8.79
CA HIS A 172 2.73 10.70 -9.47
C HIS A 172 2.08 12.07 -9.58
N ARG A 173 2.72 13.08 -9.00
CA ARG A 173 2.18 14.43 -8.91
C ARG A 173 2.33 15.18 -10.23
N GLY A 174 1.19 15.51 -10.82
CA GLY A 174 1.12 16.29 -12.06
C GLY A 174 1.40 17.77 -11.87
N ASN A 175 1.91 18.40 -12.93
CA ASN A 175 2.15 19.83 -12.99
C ASN A 175 0.84 20.63 -12.89
N THR A 176 0.86 21.75 -12.17
CA THR A 176 -0.32 22.61 -11.98
C THR A 176 -0.53 23.62 -13.10
N SER A 177 0.45 23.82 -13.98
CA SER A 177 0.39 24.82 -15.05
C SER A 177 -0.52 24.45 -16.23
N THR A 178 -0.87 23.14 -16.35
CA THR A 178 -1.78 22.63 -17.40
C THR A 178 -3.00 22.00 -16.76
N PRO A 179 -4.18 22.00 -17.42
CA PRO A 179 -5.35 21.24 -16.96
C PRO A 179 -5.02 19.75 -16.79
N GLN A 180 -5.70 19.07 -15.84
CA GLN A 180 -5.58 17.62 -15.71
C GLN A 180 -6.15 16.94 -16.98
N ASP A 181 -5.38 16.03 -17.57
CA ASP A 181 -5.93 15.05 -18.48
C ASP A 181 -6.79 14.06 -17.69
N PRO A 182 -8.09 13.96 -17.96
CA PRO A 182 -8.95 13.02 -17.22
C PRO A 182 -8.51 11.56 -17.30
N GLN A 183 -7.75 11.19 -18.32
CA GLN A 183 -7.21 9.86 -18.50
C GLN A 183 -5.77 9.70 -17.97
N ALA A 184 -5.13 10.77 -17.48
CA ALA A 184 -3.76 10.73 -16.98
C ALA A 184 -2.78 9.94 -17.88
N LYS A 185 -2.86 10.13 -19.22
CA LYS A 185 -2.09 9.35 -20.21
C LYS A 185 -0.57 9.47 -20.08
N ASP A 186 -0.09 10.52 -19.43
CA ASP A 186 1.32 10.72 -19.10
C ASP A 186 1.71 10.10 -17.75
N GLY A 187 0.76 9.47 -17.06
CA GLY A 187 0.92 8.85 -15.74
C GLY A 187 0.92 9.86 -14.59
N TYR A 188 0.68 11.13 -14.85
CA TYR A 188 0.65 12.17 -13.82
C TYR A 188 -0.77 12.57 -13.43
N VAL A 189 -0.98 12.70 -12.12
CA VAL A 189 -2.26 13.14 -11.54
C VAL A 189 -2.05 14.41 -10.72
N ARG A 190 -2.78 15.48 -11.05
CA ARG A 190 -2.75 16.70 -10.21
C ARG A 190 -3.33 16.39 -8.83
N GLN A 191 -2.58 16.69 -7.78
CA GLN A 191 -2.97 16.37 -6.40
C GLN A 191 -4.37 16.89 -6.05
N ALA A 192 -4.71 18.12 -6.44
CA ALA A 192 -6.03 18.69 -6.19
C ALA A 192 -7.16 17.92 -6.92
N TYR A 193 -6.88 17.39 -8.12
CA TYR A 193 -7.83 16.59 -8.86
C TYR A 193 -8.06 15.22 -8.20
N ALA A 194 -6.96 14.58 -7.75
CA ALA A 194 -7.03 13.35 -6.97
C ALA A 194 -7.88 13.53 -5.70
N ILE A 195 -7.62 14.60 -4.93
CA ILE A 195 -8.38 14.92 -3.71
C ILE A 195 -9.88 15.04 -4.03
N GLN A 196 -10.24 15.83 -5.03
CA GLN A 196 -11.65 16.02 -5.40
C GLN A 196 -12.33 14.72 -5.83
N MET A 197 -11.63 13.85 -6.57
CA MET A 197 -12.18 12.57 -7.02
C MET A 197 -12.40 11.61 -5.85
N ILE A 198 -11.44 11.53 -4.94
CA ILE A 198 -11.51 10.66 -3.77
C ILE A 198 -12.58 11.15 -2.79
N GLU A 199 -12.69 12.46 -2.56
CA GLU A 199 -13.74 13.04 -1.70
C GLU A 199 -15.14 12.79 -2.26
N LYS A 200 -15.32 12.84 -3.58
CA LYS A 200 -16.61 12.48 -4.23
C LYS A 200 -17.02 11.03 -3.98
N ALA A 201 -16.06 10.14 -3.74
CA ALA A 201 -16.31 8.72 -3.43
C ALA A 201 -16.61 8.46 -1.94
N GLY A 202 -16.82 9.52 -1.12
CA GLY A 202 -17.21 9.38 0.30
C GLY A 202 -16.04 9.36 1.27
N PHE A 203 -14.91 9.93 0.89
CA PHE A 203 -13.75 10.09 1.76
C PHE A 203 -13.55 11.54 2.19
N LYS A 204 -12.82 11.72 3.29
CA LYS A 204 -12.34 13.02 3.76
C LYS A 204 -10.83 13.02 3.83
N LEU A 205 -10.17 14.00 3.22
CA LEU A 205 -8.73 14.18 3.38
C LEU A 205 -8.41 14.50 4.85
N VAL A 206 -7.53 13.69 5.45
CA VAL A 206 -7.08 13.86 6.85
C VAL A 206 -5.57 14.04 6.98
N GLY A 207 -4.84 13.94 5.89
CA GLY A 207 -3.40 14.22 5.85
C GLY A 207 -2.84 14.27 4.44
N SER A 208 -1.80 15.08 4.26
CA SER A 208 -0.97 15.15 3.06
C SER A 208 0.50 15.19 3.50
N SER A 209 1.36 14.49 2.78
CA SER A 209 2.79 14.45 3.09
C SER A 209 3.64 14.66 1.84
N GLU A 210 4.76 15.33 2.04
CA GLU A 210 5.77 15.57 1.02
C GLU A 210 6.95 14.58 1.13
N ILE A 211 6.74 13.45 1.81
CA ILE A 211 7.78 12.42 2.05
C ILE A 211 8.44 11.97 0.74
N ASN A 212 7.62 11.79 -0.31
CA ASN A 212 8.05 11.28 -1.62
C ASN A 212 8.09 12.40 -2.68
N ALA A 213 8.22 13.66 -2.26
CA ALA A 213 8.35 14.78 -3.18
C ALA A 213 9.72 14.80 -3.88
N ASN A 214 9.70 15.04 -5.19
CA ASN A 214 10.91 15.28 -5.97
C ASN A 214 10.78 16.55 -6.83
N PRO A 215 11.24 17.72 -6.33
CA PRO A 215 11.09 18.98 -7.05
C PRO A 215 11.88 19.06 -8.36
N ARG A 216 12.74 18.08 -8.67
CA ARG A 216 13.45 17.98 -9.96
C ARG A 216 12.57 17.40 -11.06
N ASP A 217 11.48 16.72 -10.69
CA ASP A 217 10.50 16.23 -11.64
C ASP A 217 9.53 17.36 -12.03
N THR A 218 9.61 17.82 -13.25
CA THR A 218 8.75 18.89 -13.78
C THR A 218 7.45 18.35 -14.38
N ALA A 219 7.26 17.03 -14.40
CA ALA A 219 6.13 16.35 -15.03
C ALA A 219 5.92 16.72 -16.52
N GLN A 220 7.01 17.04 -17.25
CA GLN A 220 6.98 17.46 -18.66
C GLN A 220 7.97 16.63 -19.50
N TRP A 221 7.80 15.32 -19.51
CA TRP A 221 8.70 14.39 -20.15
C TRP A 221 8.09 13.75 -21.41
N PRO A 222 8.91 13.37 -22.41
CA PRO A 222 8.42 12.87 -23.71
C PRO A 222 7.53 11.62 -23.64
N LYS A 223 7.72 10.80 -22.61
CA LYS A 223 6.91 9.59 -22.35
C LYS A 223 6.26 9.66 -20.95
N GLY A 224 5.88 10.88 -20.51
CA GLY A 224 5.34 11.07 -19.18
C GLY A 224 6.29 10.56 -18.10
N ILE A 225 5.73 10.12 -16.98
CA ILE A 225 6.46 9.57 -15.83
C ILE A 225 7.40 8.42 -16.22
N TRP A 226 7.04 7.62 -17.21
CA TRP A 226 7.84 6.47 -17.64
C TRP A 226 9.16 6.84 -18.32
N THR A 227 9.40 8.12 -18.63
CA THR A 227 10.70 8.64 -19.05
C THR A 227 11.73 8.52 -17.94
N LEU A 228 11.31 8.68 -16.69
CA LEU A 228 12.16 8.68 -15.50
C LEU A 228 12.46 7.24 -15.00
N PRO A 229 13.44 7.10 -14.05
CA PRO A 229 13.65 5.83 -13.34
C PRO A 229 12.36 5.36 -12.62
N PRO A 230 12.19 4.07 -12.42
CA PRO A 230 13.04 2.96 -12.87
C PRO A 230 12.76 2.52 -14.31
N THR A 231 11.77 3.12 -14.99
CA THR A 231 11.26 2.65 -16.28
C THR A 231 12.21 2.98 -17.43
N TYR A 232 12.67 4.23 -17.52
CA TYR A 232 13.53 4.70 -18.61
C TYR A 232 12.98 4.36 -19.99
N ALA A 233 11.73 4.72 -20.28
CA ALA A 233 11.01 4.37 -21.53
C ALA A 233 11.71 4.82 -22.82
N LEU A 234 12.67 5.74 -22.74
CA LEU A 234 13.51 6.17 -23.86
C LEU A 234 14.83 5.38 -23.98
N GLY A 235 15.01 4.33 -23.15
CA GLY A 235 16.20 3.47 -23.19
C GLY A 235 17.46 4.24 -22.81
N GLN A 236 18.37 4.40 -23.77
CA GLN A 236 19.64 5.11 -23.57
C GLN A 236 19.60 6.60 -23.92
N VAL A 237 18.51 7.09 -24.54
CA VAL A 237 18.37 8.51 -24.91
C VAL A 237 18.32 9.33 -23.62
N ASP A 238 19.28 10.26 -23.48
CA ASP A 238 19.41 11.15 -22.33
C ASP A 238 19.37 10.47 -20.95
N ARG A 239 19.75 9.17 -20.90
CA ARG A 239 19.62 8.35 -19.68
C ARG A 239 20.30 8.98 -18.46
N ALA A 240 21.49 9.57 -18.62
CA ALA A 240 22.20 10.23 -17.53
C ALA A 240 21.42 11.44 -16.97
N LYS A 241 20.77 12.22 -17.85
CA LYS A 241 19.90 13.33 -17.47
C LYS A 241 18.71 12.83 -16.63
N TYR A 242 18.02 11.80 -17.09
CA TYR A 242 16.86 11.27 -16.37
C TYR A 242 17.25 10.58 -15.07
N ALA A 243 18.41 9.91 -15.04
CA ALA A 243 18.96 9.35 -13.80
C ALA A 243 19.28 10.45 -12.75
N ALA A 244 19.79 11.61 -13.18
CA ALA A 244 20.06 12.73 -12.28
C ALA A 244 18.80 13.39 -11.71
N ILE A 245 17.66 13.29 -12.42
CA ILE A 245 16.35 13.72 -11.89
C ILE A 245 15.88 12.76 -10.80
N GLY A 246 16.05 11.47 -11.01
CA GLY A 246 15.57 10.43 -10.09
C GLY A 246 14.16 9.95 -10.41
N GLU A 247 13.52 9.21 -9.49
CA GLU A 247 12.12 8.80 -9.61
C GLU A 247 11.18 10.02 -9.61
N GLY A 248 9.97 9.84 -10.11
CA GLY A 248 8.99 10.91 -10.23
C GLY A 248 8.59 11.54 -8.90
N ASP A 249 8.11 12.78 -8.97
CA ASP A 249 7.47 13.45 -7.85
C ASP A 249 6.17 12.76 -7.49
N ASN A 250 5.96 12.46 -6.20
CA ASN A 250 4.75 11.79 -5.75
C ASN A 250 4.09 12.57 -4.61
N PHE A 251 2.76 12.66 -4.66
CA PHE A 251 1.98 13.01 -3.49
C PHE A 251 1.70 11.76 -2.65
N VAL A 252 1.65 11.94 -1.33
CA VAL A 252 1.20 10.92 -0.38
C VAL A 252 0.04 11.50 0.40
N LEU A 253 -1.14 10.89 0.25
CA LEU A 253 -2.39 11.38 0.81
C LEU A 253 -3.05 10.33 1.69
N LYS A 254 -3.59 10.78 2.82
CA LYS A 254 -4.32 9.97 3.78
C LYS A 254 -5.76 10.43 3.84
N PHE A 255 -6.67 9.53 3.54
CA PHE A 255 -8.11 9.80 3.61
C PHE A 255 -8.77 8.91 4.65
N GLN A 256 -9.85 9.40 5.23
CA GLN A 256 -10.72 8.63 6.12
C GLN A 256 -12.08 8.41 5.45
N LYS A 257 -12.58 7.17 5.54
CA LYS A 257 -13.94 6.87 5.13
C LYS A 257 -14.93 7.67 5.98
N VAL A 258 -15.84 8.43 5.34
CA VAL A 258 -16.92 9.18 5.97
C VAL A 258 -18.27 8.70 5.45
N GLY A 259 -19.29 8.75 6.30
CA GLY A 259 -20.62 8.20 5.99
C GLY A 259 -20.70 6.69 6.26
N ASN A 260 -21.92 6.21 6.30
CA ASN A 260 -22.24 4.77 6.42
C ASN A 260 -22.28 4.14 5.04
#